data_e3448ca7e16cd2b5838f8a8e5226b3d8
#
_entry.id   e3448ca7e16cd2b5838f8a8e5226b3d8
#
_cell.length_a   1.000
_cell.length_b   1.000
_cell.length_c   1.000
_cell.angle_alpha   90.00
_cell.angle_beta   90.00
_cell.angle_gamma   90.00
#
_symmetry.space_group_name_H-M   'P 1'
#
loop_
_entity.id
_entity.type
_entity.pdbx_description
1 polymer ?
#
loop_
_entity_poly.entity_id
_entity_poly.type
_entity_poly.pdbx_seq_one_letter_code
_entity_poly.pdbx_strand_id
1 'polypeptide(L)'
;MKSSTSIKEIRDIIPFNNEFCKTQEELFQHITLRPILKYLNLHLNKLVLAQCILFNSNFSELGVHQQHTFIKQQLSKNNTLKNQLIGCVIGLLDEVELQKYQQNLQDYNKRINSMIEQRVLDQYKNFLN
;
A
#
# COMPACT_ATOMS: atom_id res chain seq x y z
N MET A 1 4.26 -11.75 17.30
CA MET A 1 4.39 -10.30 17.23
C MET A 1 5.64 -9.92 16.46
N LYS A 2 5.51 -9.07 15.47
CA LYS A 2 6.66 -8.65 14.67
C LYS A 2 7.53 -7.70 15.47
N SER A 3 8.83 -7.89 15.39
CA SER A 3 9.80 -6.99 16.03
C SER A 3 9.97 -5.75 15.20
N SER A 4 9.89 -4.57 15.80
CA SER A 4 10.15 -3.31 15.08
C SER A 4 11.60 -3.24 14.58
N THR A 5 12.53 -3.95 15.21
CA THR A 5 13.93 -4.05 14.77
C THR A 5 14.03 -4.72 13.41
N SER A 6 13.30 -5.84 13.20
CA SER A 6 13.31 -6.55 11.91
C SER A 6 12.75 -5.68 10.79
N ILE A 7 11.70 -4.93 11.06
CA ILE A 7 11.10 -4.04 10.06
C ILE A 7 12.06 -2.90 9.72
N LYS A 8 12.75 -2.34 10.71
CA LYS A 8 13.76 -1.30 10.47
C LYS A 8 14.92 -1.81 9.64
N GLU A 9 15.39 -3.04 9.89
CA GLU A 9 16.44 -3.65 9.09
C GLU A 9 16.04 -3.79 7.63
N ILE A 10 14.80 -4.19 7.36
CA ILE A 10 14.28 -4.31 6.00
C ILE A 10 14.25 -2.95 5.32
N ARG A 11 13.84 -1.90 6.04
CA ARG A 11 13.76 -0.54 5.49
C ARG A 11 15.13 0.06 5.24
N ASP A 12 16.10 -0.22 6.11
CA ASP A 12 17.45 0.33 6.01
C ASP A 12 18.22 -0.20 4.80
N ILE A 13 17.82 -1.35 4.25
CA ILE A 13 18.42 -1.93 3.05
C ILE A 13 18.05 -1.13 1.80
N ILE A 14 16.95 -0.38 1.82
CA ILE A 14 16.45 0.32 0.65
C ILE A 14 17.11 1.70 0.56
N PRO A 15 17.93 1.95 -0.48
CA PRO A 15 18.57 3.25 -0.63
C PRO A 15 17.54 4.33 -0.89
N PHE A 16 17.73 5.46 -0.24
CA PHE A 16 16.87 6.61 -0.40
C PHE A 16 17.67 7.90 -0.28
N ASN A 17 17.46 8.81 -1.24
CA ASN A 17 18.05 10.13 -1.20
C ASN A 17 16.99 11.15 -0.79
N ASN A 18 17.07 11.65 0.45
CA ASN A 18 16.09 12.57 1.01
C ASN A 18 16.28 14.04 0.59
N GLU A 19 17.27 14.32 -0.27
CA GLU A 19 17.49 15.68 -0.79
C GLU A 19 16.29 16.20 -1.60
N PHE A 20 15.51 15.30 -2.19
CA PHE A 20 14.34 15.64 -2.98
C PHE A 20 13.05 15.78 -2.17
N CYS A 21 13.10 15.53 -0.87
CA CYS A 21 11.91 15.63 -0.02
C CYS A 21 11.73 17.07 0.45
N LYS A 22 10.57 17.63 0.16
CA LYS A 22 10.24 19.03 0.50
C LYS A 22 9.47 19.18 1.79
N THR A 23 8.78 18.13 2.24
CA THR A 23 7.92 18.16 3.42
C THR A 23 8.20 16.98 4.34
N GLN A 24 7.74 17.09 5.58
CA GLN A 24 7.77 15.99 6.55
C GLN A 24 6.97 14.80 6.05
N GLU A 25 5.85 15.05 5.41
CA GLU A 25 4.97 14.02 4.87
C GLU A 25 5.65 13.26 3.73
N GLU A 26 6.35 13.95 2.83
CA GLU A 26 7.12 13.31 1.77
C GLU A 26 8.25 12.46 2.34
N LEU A 27 8.93 12.98 3.35
CA LEU A 27 10.02 12.24 4.01
C LEU A 27 9.49 10.95 4.64
N PHE A 28 8.37 11.03 5.36
CA PHE A 28 7.71 9.86 5.95
C PHE A 28 7.28 8.86 4.88
N GLN A 29 6.75 9.35 3.76
CA GLN A 29 6.35 8.51 2.65
C GLN A 29 7.52 7.68 2.11
N HIS A 30 8.67 8.29 1.92
CA HIS A 30 9.83 7.62 1.32
C HIS A 30 10.62 6.78 2.31
N ILE A 31 10.78 7.23 3.55
CA ILE A 31 11.60 6.54 4.55
C ILE A 31 10.82 5.44 5.26
N THR A 32 9.55 5.67 5.55
CA THR A 32 8.72 4.76 6.35
C THR A 32 7.75 3.95 5.51
N LEU A 33 6.91 4.62 4.72
CA LEU A 33 5.80 3.95 4.02
C LEU A 33 6.28 3.08 2.85
N ARG A 34 7.16 3.61 2.03
CA ARG A 34 7.62 2.89 0.83
C ARG A 34 8.28 1.55 1.13
N PRO A 35 9.20 1.46 2.10
CA PRO A 35 9.77 0.16 2.47
C PRO A 35 8.73 -0.83 3.02
N ILE A 36 7.76 -0.35 3.80
CA ILE A 36 6.69 -1.19 4.33
C ILE A 36 5.84 -1.73 3.19
N LEU A 37 5.46 -0.90 2.24
CA LEU A 37 4.68 -1.34 1.08
C LEU A 37 5.43 -2.36 0.26
N LYS A 38 6.72 -2.18 0.09
CA LYS A 38 7.56 -3.15 -0.62
C LYS A 38 7.59 -4.49 0.12
N TYR A 39 7.71 -4.45 1.44
CA TYR A 39 7.68 -5.65 2.28
C TYR A 39 6.34 -6.37 2.18
N LEU A 40 5.22 -5.63 2.17
CA LEU A 40 3.87 -6.18 2.13
C LEU A 40 3.35 -6.44 0.71
N ASN A 41 4.15 -6.21 -0.31
CA ASN A 41 3.70 -6.16 -1.70
C ASN A 41 2.80 -7.33 -2.11
N LEU A 42 3.26 -8.55 -1.89
CA LEU A 42 2.50 -9.76 -2.27
C LEU A 42 1.19 -9.85 -1.48
N HIS A 43 1.25 -9.53 -0.19
CA HIS A 43 0.11 -9.60 0.69
C HIS A 43 -0.98 -8.60 0.29
N LEU A 44 -0.57 -7.36 -0.02
CA LEU A 44 -1.51 -6.32 -0.46
C LEU A 44 -2.17 -6.69 -1.79
N ASN A 45 -1.40 -7.20 -2.73
CA ASN A 45 -1.94 -7.63 -4.03
C ASN A 45 -2.96 -8.76 -3.87
N LYS A 46 -2.71 -9.70 -2.97
CA LYS A 46 -3.65 -10.81 -2.71
C LYS A 46 -4.95 -10.30 -2.09
N LEU A 47 -4.87 -9.33 -1.19
CA LEU A 47 -6.08 -8.74 -0.60
C LEU A 47 -6.94 -8.04 -1.66
N VAL A 48 -6.31 -7.27 -2.54
CA VAL A 48 -7.01 -6.58 -3.62
C VAL A 48 -7.68 -7.59 -4.56
N LEU A 49 -6.93 -8.60 -4.99
CA LEU A 49 -7.45 -9.60 -5.91
C LEU A 49 -8.62 -10.37 -5.30
N ALA A 50 -8.53 -10.74 -4.03
CA ALA A 50 -9.61 -11.44 -3.34
C ALA A 50 -10.90 -10.62 -3.33
N GLN A 51 -10.81 -9.31 -3.08
CA GLN A 51 -11.98 -8.43 -3.10
C GLN A 51 -12.56 -8.29 -4.52
N CYS A 52 -11.70 -8.20 -5.53
CA CYS A 52 -12.16 -8.13 -6.91
C CYS A 52 -12.95 -9.37 -7.30
N ILE A 53 -12.47 -10.55 -6.94
CA ILE A 53 -13.13 -11.82 -7.22
C ILE A 53 -14.43 -11.93 -6.42
N LEU A 54 -14.45 -11.46 -5.18
CA LEU A 54 -15.63 -11.48 -4.33
C LEU A 54 -16.78 -10.65 -4.94
N PHE A 55 -16.47 -9.47 -5.47
CA PHE A 55 -17.48 -8.56 -6.03
C PHE A 55 -17.79 -8.80 -7.50
N ASN A 56 -16.93 -9.55 -8.20
CA ASN A 56 -17.18 -9.93 -9.58
C ASN A 56 -16.62 -11.33 -9.82
N SER A 57 -17.49 -12.35 -9.78
CA SER A 57 -17.07 -13.74 -9.92
C SER A 57 -16.43 -14.03 -11.27
N ASN A 58 -16.68 -13.19 -12.28
CA ASN A 58 -16.11 -13.32 -13.62
C ASN A 58 -14.88 -12.45 -13.82
N PHE A 59 -14.33 -11.91 -12.74
CA PHE A 59 -13.19 -11.00 -12.81
C PHE A 59 -12.02 -11.56 -13.62
N SER A 60 -11.68 -12.82 -13.40
CA SER A 60 -10.56 -13.46 -14.10
C SER A 60 -10.78 -13.61 -15.61
N GLU A 61 -12.03 -13.54 -16.06
CA GLU A 61 -12.38 -13.64 -17.47
C GLU A 61 -12.38 -12.30 -18.19
N LEU A 62 -12.29 -11.20 -17.44
CA LEU A 62 -12.25 -9.85 -18.02
C LEU A 62 -10.92 -9.61 -18.75
N GLY A 63 -10.96 -8.74 -19.77
CA GLY A 63 -9.74 -8.27 -20.42
C GLY A 63 -8.89 -7.44 -19.45
N VAL A 64 -7.60 -7.32 -19.72
CA VAL A 64 -6.65 -6.62 -18.84
C VAL A 64 -7.11 -5.19 -18.52
N HIS A 65 -7.58 -4.47 -19.55
CA HIS A 65 -8.05 -3.10 -19.37
C HIS A 65 -9.26 -3.04 -18.43
N GLN A 66 -10.21 -3.94 -18.59
CA GLN A 66 -11.40 -4.02 -17.75
C GLN A 66 -11.05 -4.41 -16.32
N GLN A 67 -10.09 -5.31 -16.14
CA GLN A 67 -9.59 -5.69 -14.83
C GLN A 67 -8.95 -4.50 -14.12
N HIS A 68 -8.14 -3.72 -14.83
CA HIS A 68 -7.54 -2.49 -14.28
C HIS A 68 -8.59 -1.51 -13.82
N THR A 69 -9.62 -1.28 -14.64
CA THR A 69 -10.71 -0.37 -14.30
C THR A 69 -11.43 -0.86 -13.04
N PHE A 70 -11.70 -2.16 -12.95
CA PHE A 70 -12.39 -2.73 -11.80
C PHE A 70 -11.55 -2.62 -10.53
N ILE A 71 -10.25 -2.91 -10.61
CA ILE A 71 -9.32 -2.76 -9.49
C ILE A 71 -9.32 -1.31 -8.99
N LYS A 72 -9.24 -0.36 -9.91
CA LYS A 72 -9.24 1.07 -9.57
C LYS A 72 -10.53 1.47 -8.86
N GLN A 73 -11.66 0.98 -9.32
CA GLN A 73 -12.96 1.23 -8.69
C GLN A 73 -13.01 0.65 -7.27
N GLN A 74 -12.51 -0.57 -7.08
CA GLN A 74 -12.47 -1.20 -5.75
C GLN A 74 -11.59 -0.39 -4.80
N LEU A 75 -10.41 0.01 -5.24
CA LEU A 75 -9.49 0.79 -4.41
C LEU A 75 -10.03 2.17 -4.06
N SER A 76 -10.87 2.77 -4.90
CA SER A 76 -11.44 4.09 -4.62
C SER A 76 -12.76 4.04 -3.85
N LYS A 77 -13.55 3.00 -4.00
CA LYS A 77 -14.93 2.96 -3.47
C LYS A 77 -15.18 1.91 -2.38
N ASN A 78 -14.37 0.85 -2.33
CA ASN A 78 -14.56 -0.21 -1.35
C ASN A 78 -13.87 0.17 -0.05
N ASN A 79 -14.62 0.74 0.88
CA ASN A 79 -14.06 1.22 2.15
C ASN A 79 -13.53 0.08 3.03
N THR A 80 -14.14 -1.10 2.98
CA THR A 80 -13.64 -2.26 3.71
C THR A 80 -12.25 -2.62 3.23
N LEU A 81 -12.06 -2.72 1.91
CA LEU A 81 -10.75 -3.00 1.33
C LEU A 81 -9.73 -1.93 1.68
N LYS A 82 -10.10 -0.66 1.54
CA LYS A 82 -9.19 0.45 1.86
C LYS A 82 -8.73 0.39 3.31
N ASN A 83 -9.66 0.11 4.23
CA ASN A 83 -9.34 0.02 5.66
C ASN A 83 -8.44 -1.18 5.96
N GLN A 84 -8.67 -2.32 5.30
CA GLN A 84 -7.81 -3.50 5.44
C GLN A 84 -6.37 -3.19 4.99
N LEU A 85 -6.23 -2.54 3.84
CA LEU A 85 -4.92 -2.21 3.29
C LEU A 85 -4.17 -1.22 4.18
N ILE A 86 -4.84 -0.17 4.62
CA ILE A 86 -4.25 0.81 5.54
C ILE A 86 -3.86 0.13 6.84
N GLY A 87 -4.73 -0.73 7.38
CA GLY A 87 -4.46 -1.47 8.61
C GLY A 87 -3.19 -2.31 8.54
N CYS A 88 -2.95 -2.96 7.39
CA CYS A 88 -1.72 -3.73 7.19
C CYS A 88 -0.49 -2.85 7.30
N VAL A 89 -0.54 -1.65 6.74
CA VAL A 89 0.59 -0.72 6.75
C VAL A 89 0.82 -0.16 8.16
N ILE A 90 -0.22 0.36 8.79
CA ILE A 90 -0.07 0.99 10.11
C ILE A 90 0.30 -0.04 11.18
N GLY A 91 -0.06 -1.31 11.00
CA GLY A 91 0.33 -2.37 11.92
C GLY A 91 1.82 -2.63 11.97
N LEU A 92 2.59 -2.14 11.01
CA LEU A 92 4.04 -2.29 10.97
C LEU A 92 4.80 -1.02 11.41
N LEU A 93 4.09 0.04 11.77
CA LEU A 93 4.72 1.25 12.28
C LEU A 93 5.19 1.04 13.73
N ASP A 94 6.37 1.56 14.05
CA ASP A 94 6.81 1.59 15.45
C ASP A 94 6.09 2.72 16.22
N GLU A 95 6.35 2.85 17.52
CA GLU A 95 5.66 3.85 18.34
C GLU A 95 5.85 5.28 17.84
N VAL A 96 7.07 5.64 17.47
CA VAL A 96 7.37 6.99 16.98
C VAL A 96 6.68 7.26 15.65
N GLU A 97 6.74 6.28 14.75
CA GLU A 97 6.09 6.36 13.44
C GLU A 97 4.57 6.44 13.58
N LEU A 98 4.00 5.68 14.51
CA LEU A 98 2.57 5.70 14.75
C LEU A 98 2.11 7.06 15.26
N GLN A 99 2.86 7.67 16.18
CA GLN A 99 2.56 9.02 16.64
C GLN A 99 2.57 10.03 15.51
N LYS A 100 3.56 9.94 14.64
CA LYS A 100 3.67 10.82 13.48
C LYS A 100 2.49 10.66 12.53
N TYR A 101 2.10 9.41 12.27
CA TYR A 101 0.94 9.09 11.46
C TYR A 101 -0.33 9.70 12.05
N GLN A 102 -0.53 9.57 13.36
CA GLN A 102 -1.72 10.06 14.05
C GLN A 102 -1.84 11.58 14.04
N GLN A 103 -0.72 12.29 13.95
CA GLN A 103 -0.71 13.74 13.90
C GLN A 103 -1.32 14.32 12.61
N ASN A 104 -1.31 13.53 11.51
CA ASN A 104 -1.85 13.97 10.23
C ASN A 104 -2.49 12.79 9.52
N LEU A 105 -3.42 12.15 10.18
CA LEU A 105 -4.02 10.88 9.82
C LEU A 105 -4.67 10.90 8.44
N GLN A 106 -5.44 11.94 8.15
CA GLN A 106 -6.15 12.01 6.88
C GLN A 106 -5.19 12.12 5.69
N ASP A 107 -4.17 12.95 5.82
CA ASP A 107 -3.18 13.12 4.75
C ASP A 107 -2.39 11.83 4.52
N TYR A 108 -1.94 11.19 5.59
CA TYR A 108 -1.19 9.94 5.47
C TYR A 108 -2.04 8.81 4.90
N ASN A 109 -3.32 8.73 5.28
CA ASN A 109 -4.22 7.73 4.70
C ASN A 109 -4.38 7.91 3.19
N LYS A 110 -4.48 9.15 2.72
CA LYS A 110 -4.55 9.44 1.29
C LYS A 110 -3.27 9.02 0.57
N ARG A 111 -2.12 9.30 1.18
CA ARG A 111 -0.82 8.92 0.61
C ARG A 111 -0.66 7.41 0.55
N ILE A 112 -1.04 6.70 1.62
CA ILE A 112 -0.99 5.23 1.65
C ILE A 112 -1.88 4.65 0.55
N ASN A 113 -3.11 5.13 0.43
CA ASN A 113 -4.04 4.65 -0.61
C ASN A 113 -3.50 4.91 -2.02
N SER A 114 -2.96 6.10 -2.28
CA SER A 114 -2.39 6.44 -3.59
C SER A 114 -1.19 5.55 -3.92
N MET A 115 -0.32 5.32 -2.95
CA MET A 115 0.86 4.49 -3.16
C MET A 115 0.47 3.03 -3.44
N ILE A 116 -0.52 2.51 -2.71
CA ILE A 116 -1.01 1.14 -2.91
C ILE A 116 -1.65 1.02 -4.30
N GLU A 117 -2.52 1.96 -4.67
CA GLU A 117 -3.19 1.96 -5.97
C GLU A 117 -2.17 1.92 -7.11
N GLN A 118 -1.21 2.84 -7.07
CA GLN A 118 -0.19 2.91 -8.10
C GLN A 118 0.62 1.62 -8.18
N ARG A 119 1.01 1.10 -7.04
CA ARG A 119 1.82 -0.13 -6.98
C ARG A 119 1.05 -1.33 -7.51
N VAL A 120 -0.20 -1.50 -7.09
CA VAL A 120 -1.03 -2.63 -7.53
C VAL A 120 -1.28 -2.56 -9.03
N LEU A 121 -1.67 -1.40 -9.55
CA LEU A 121 -1.95 -1.25 -10.97
C LEU A 121 -0.71 -1.46 -11.83
N ASP A 122 0.45 -0.95 -11.39
CA ASP A 122 1.70 -1.12 -12.13
C ASP A 122 2.15 -2.58 -12.19
N GLN A 123 1.88 -3.35 -11.14
CA GLN A 123 2.35 -4.73 -11.02
C GLN A 123 1.34 -5.76 -11.52
N TYR A 124 0.08 -5.38 -11.69
CA TYR A 124 -0.99 -6.33 -11.98
C TYR A 124 -0.75 -7.13 -13.25
N LYS A 125 -0.22 -6.51 -14.29
CA LYS A 125 0.10 -7.19 -15.54
C LYS A 125 1.07 -8.35 -15.35
N ASN A 126 2.00 -8.21 -14.39
CA ASN A 126 3.01 -9.24 -14.13
C ASN A 126 2.42 -10.46 -13.42
N PHE A 127 1.32 -10.28 -12.68
CA PHE A 127 0.65 -11.38 -11.99
C PHE A 127 -0.22 -12.22 -12.92
N LEU A 128 -0.65 -11.67 -14.05
CA LEU A 128 -1.51 -12.36 -15.02
C LEU A 128 -0.71 -13.18 -16.02
N ASN A 129 0.56 -12.88 -16.13
CA ASN A 129 1.45 -13.60 -17.02
C ASN A 129 2.21 -14.66 -16.22
#